data_be3849727c3bb2b255d9d17cecb149be
#
_entry.id   be3849727c3bb2b255d9d17cecb149be
#
_cell.length_a   1.000
_cell.length_b   1.000
_cell.length_c   1.000
_cell.angle_alpha   90.00
_cell.angle_beta   90.00
_cell.angle_gamma   90.00
#
_symmetry.space_group_name_H-M   'P 1'
#
loop_
_entity.id
_entity.type
_entity.pdbx_description
1 polymer ?
#
loop_
_entity_poly.entity_id
_entity_poly.type
_entity_poly.pdbx_seq_one_letter_code
_entity_poly.pdbx_strand_id
1 'polypeptide(L)'
;RDSRLRPVVMGSHVDSVPQGGNYDGLAGVIAGLLCLVAQKQHGYAGSLPLQVVAFRGEESAWFGKAYMGSGALFGKVSADDLELKQRTTGETMAECMRKVGADVDAIRTQQMLFDRSRVKAYLELHIEQGPVMVARKLPLAVVSGIRGNVRHNRIQCFGDAQHSGVVPRWLRHDAMFAVADLIMRLDEHWRVLLERGTDLVVTAGVVSTDPAEHS
;
A
#
# COMPACT_ATOMS: atom_id res chain seq x y z
N ARG A 1 27.61 23.35 9.15
CA ARG A 1 26.39 22.94 9.87
C ARG A 1 26.82 21.96 10.96
N ASP A 2 26.24 22.09 12.16
CA ASP A 2 26.55 21.17 13.26
C ASP A 2 26.09 19.75 12.89
N SER A 3 27.05 18.84 12.74
CA SER A 3 26.79 17.43 12.38
C SER A 3 26.01 16.65 13.43
N ARG A 4 25.83 17.24 14.62
CA ARG A 4 25.05 16.66 15.72
C ARG A 4 23.55 16.90 15.59
N LEU A 5 23.12 17.82 14.74
CA LEU A 5 21.70 18.12 14.53
C LEU A 5 21.05 17.04 13.67
N ARG A 6 19.98 16.45 14.20
CA ARG A 6 19.19 15.47 13.48
C ARG A 6 18.38 16.15 12.39
N PRO A 7 18.41 15.67 11.13
CA PRO A 7 17.65 16.26 10.03
C PRO A 7 16.14 16.04 10.16
N VAL A 8 15.38 16.93 9.53
CA VAL A 8 14.04 16.63 9.05
C VAL A 8 14.19 15.99 7.68
N VAL A 9 13.64 14.80 7.51
CA VAL A 9 13.61 14.06 6.26
C VAL A 9 12.26 14.25 5.61
N MET A 10 12.24 14.61 4.34
CA MET A 10 11.02 14.76 3.54
C MET A 10 11.11 13.83 2.34
N GLY A 11 9.97 13.33 1.89
CA GLY A 11 9.93 12.51 0.68
C GLY A 11 8.78 11.54 0.67
N SER A 12 8.81 10.63 -0.29
CA SER A 12 7.84 9.57 -0.51
C SER A 12 8.48 8.50 -1.39
N HIS A 13 7.71 7.82 -2.23
CA HIS A 13 8.17 6.79 -3.14
C HIS A 13 8.14 7.25 -4.61
N VAL A 14 8.83 6.51 -5.48
CA VAL A 14 8.94 6.79 -6.92
C VAL A 14 8.29 5.73 -7.80
N ASP A 15 7.88 4.61 -7.23
CA ASP A 15 7.10 3.58 -7.89
C ASP A 15 5.60 3.87 -7.75
N SER A 16 4.79 3.24 -8.57
CA SER A 16 3.34 3.34 -8.57
C SER A 16 2.72 2.01 -8.96
N VAL A 17 1.45 1.82 -8.62
CA VAL A 17 0.65 0.69 -9.12
C VAL A 17 0.36 0.87 -10.62
N PRO A 18 0.08 -0.23 -11.36
CA PRO A 18 -0.44 -0.12 -12.72
C PRO A 18 -1.67 0.80 -12.72
N GLN A 19 -1.68 1.81 -13.60
CA GLN A 19 -2.73 2.82 -13.69
C GLN A 19 -2.87 3.74 -12.45
N GLY A 20 -1.85 3.85 -11.60
CA GLY A 20 -1.85 4.68 -10.39
C GLY A 20 -1.80 6.19 -10.61
N GLY A 21 -1.62 6.64 -11.84
CA GLY A 21 -1.50 8.06 -12.17
C GLY A 21 -0.07 8.62 -11.98
N ASN A 22 0.05 9.95 -12.15
CA ASN A 22 1.36 10.61 -12.22
C ASN A 22 1.81 11.21 -10.88
N TYR A 23 0.96 11.23 -9.87
CA TYR A 23 1.20 11.97 -8.63
C TYR A 23 1.42 11.08 -7.43
N ASP A 24 1.05 9.81 -7.54
CA ASP A 24 1.18 8.85 -6.45
C ASP A 24 2.67 8.65 -6.09
N GLY A 25 2.98 8.91 -4.83
CA GLY A 25 4.34 8.92 -4.30
C GLY A 25 5.23 10.05 -4.83
N LEU A 26 5.35 10.18 -6.15
CA LEU A 26 6.28 11.13 -6.78
C LEU A 26 6.02 12.59 -6.38
N ALA A 27 4.76 12.98 -6.16
CA ALA A 27 4.42 14.32 -5.69
C ALA A 27 5.12 14.67 -4.37
N GLY A 28 5.20 13.71 -3.43
CA GLY A 28 5.90 13.91 -2.16
C GLY A 28 7.41 14.06 -2.29
N VAL A 29 8.02 13.32 -3.20
CA VAL A 29 9.46 13.47 -3.52
C VAL A 29 9.75 14.85 -4.12
N ILE A 30 8.95 15.27 -5.10
CA ILE A 30 9.09 16.59 -5.74
C ILE A 30 8.83 17.71 -4.73
N ALA A 31 7.82 17.59 -3.87
CA ALA A 31 7.57 18.58 -2.82
C ALA A 31 8.77 18.72 -1.87
N GLY A 32 9.39 17.61 -1.47
CA GLY A 32 10.61 17.63 -0.67
C GLY A 32 11.76 18.36 -1.38
N LEU A 33 11.97 18.08 -2.66
CA LEU A 33 13.00 18.77 -3.48
C LEU A 33 12.71 20.27 -3.60
N LEU A 34 11.45 20.66 -3.83
CA LEU A 34 11.05 22.07 -3.90
C LEU A 34 11.30 22.79 -2.58
N CYS A 35 11.11 22.15 -1.43
CA CYS A 35 11.46 22.72 -0.13
C CYS A 35 12.96 23.00 -0.01
N LEU A 36 13.83 22.11 -0.51
CA LEU A 36 15.28 22.35 -0.52
C LEU A 36 15.66 23.50 -1.46
N VAL A 37 15.05 23.59 -2.64
CA VAL A 37 15.25 24.67 -3.60
C VAL A 37 14.82 26.00 -3.00
N ALA A 38 13.62 26.06 -2.42
CA ALA A 38 13.09 27.27 -1.78
C ALA A 38 14.00 27.72 -0.61
N GLN A 39 14.46 26.80 0.22
CA GLN A 39 15.39 27.09 1.30
C GLN A 39 16.69 27.77 0.74
N LYS A 40 17.21 27.22 -0.35
CA LYS A 40 18.44 27.78 -0.98
C LYS A 40 18.20 29.16 -1.60
N GLN A 41 17.08 29.32 -2.32
CA GLN A 41 16.77 30.57 -3.04
C GLN A 41 16.45 31.73 -2.11
N HIS A 42 15.72 31.49 -1.05
CA HIS A 42 15.28 32.52 -0.10
C HIS A 42 16.25 32.72 1.07
N GLY A 43 17.38 32.03 1.08
CA GLY A 43 18.37 32.13 2.16
C GLY A 43 17.82 31.69 3.54
N TYR A 44 16.73 30.94 3.56
CA TYR A 44 16.13 30.49 4.79
C TYR A 44 17.04 29.49 5.51
N ALA A 45 17.73 29.97 6.52
CA ALA A 45 18.57 29.16 7.38
C ALA A 45 17.72 28.59 8.52
N GLY A 46 16.98 27.54 8.22
CA GLY A 46 16.31 26.77 9.27
C GLY A 46 17.31 26.21 10.29
N SER A 47 16.89 26.04 11.52
CA SER A 47 17.72 25.51 12.61
C SER A 47 18.11 24.04 12.41
N LEU A 48 17.39 23.29 11.57
CA LEU A 48 17.61 21.86 11.32
C LEU A 48 18.05 21.60 9.88
N PRO A 49 18.93 20.62 9.65
CA PRO A 49 19.22 20.12 8.31
C PRO A 49 17.97 19.53 7.66
N LEU A 50 17.79 19.76 6.35
CA LEU A 50 16.75 19.12 5.55
C LEU A 50 17.40 18.07 4.65
N GLN A 51 16.73 16.92 4.52
CA GLN A 51 17.11 15.85 3.60
C GLN A 51 15.88 15.41 2.83
N VAL A 52 16.09 14.92 1.60
CA VAL A 52 15.01 14.30 0.81
C VAL A 52 15.34 12.83 0.60
N VAL A 53 14.32 11.99 0.71
CA VAL A 53 14.38 10.57 0.40
C VAL A 53 13.38 10.24 -0.68
N ALA A 54 13.77 9.33 -1.58
CA ALA A 54 12.90 8.74 -2.59
C ALA A 54 12.98 7.23 -2.45
N PHE A 55 11.93 6.62 -1.90
CA PHE A 55 11.87 5.18 -1.75
C PHE A 55 11.51 4.48 -3.06
N ARG A 56 11.96 3.25 -3.22
CA ARG A 56 11.55 2.33 -4.28
C ARG A 56 10.79 1.17 -3.68
N GLY A 57 9.76 0.69 -4.38
CA GLY A 57 9.02 -0.48 -3.97
C GLY A 57 8.20 -0.26 -2.71
N GLU A 58 7.48 0.85 -2.65
CA GLU A 58 6.47 1.09 -1.62
C GLU A 58 5.25 0.21 -1.90
N GLU A 59 4.85 0.13 -3.17
CA GLU A 59 3.63 -0.48 -3.65
C GLU A 59 3.69 -2.01 -3.69
N SER A 60 2.62 -2.66 -3.26
CA SER A 60 2.53 -4.12 -3.24
C SER A 60 2.24 -4.77 -4.61
N ALA A 61 1.96 -3.98 -5.63
CA ALA A 61 1.45 -4.48 -6.91
C ALA A 61 2.41 -5.45 -7.62
N TRP A 62 3.72 -5.29 -7.43
CA TRP A 62 4.74 -6.01 -8.19
C TRP A 62 5.20 -7.32 -7.56
N PHE A 63 5.25 -7.40 -6.23
CA PHE A 63 5.72 -8.58 -5.50
C PHE A 63 4.69 -9.11 -4.49
N GLY A 64 3.52 -8.48 -4.38
CA GLY A 64 2.54 -8.79 -3.35
C GLY A 64 2.94 -8.30 -1.94
N LYS A 65 4.08 -7.63 -1.82
CA LYS A 65 4.61 -7.04 -0.57
C LYS A 65 4.83 -5.54 -0.76
N ALA A 66 4.34 -4.75 0.19
CA ALA A 66 4.57 -3.31 0.26
C ALA A 66 5.82 -2.96 1.08
N TYR A 67 6.26 -1.71 0.97
CA TYR A 67 7.33 -1.12 1.79
C TYR A 67 8.70 -1.80 1.63
N MET A 68 9.03 -2.30 0.44
CA MET A 68 10.26 -3.05 0.21
C MET A 68 11.51 -2.21 0.46
N GLY A 69 11.55 -0.98 -0.08
CA GLY A 69 12.71 -0.11 0.06
C GLY A 69 12.91 0.40 1.49
N SER A 70 11.87 0.95 2.10
CA SER A 70 11.93 1.38 3.50
C SER A 70 12.11 0.20 4.46
N GLY A 71 11.46 -0.93 4.18
CA GLY A 71 11.63 -2.16 4.94
C GLY A 71 13.05 -2.67 4.93
N ALA A 72 13.74 -2.62 3.78
CA ALA A 72 15.15 -2.99 3.68
C ALA A 72 16.05 -2.10 4.55
N LEU A 73 15.82 -0.78 4.56
CA LEU A 73 16.58 0.15 5.41
C LEU A 73 16.47 -0.16 6.90
N PHE A 74 15.31 -0.68 7.33
CA PHE A 74 15.03 -0.95 8.76
C PHE A 74 15.11 -2.42 9.13
N GLY A 75 15.71 -3.28 8.29
CA GLY A 75 15.88 -4.70 8.57
C GLY A 75 14.56 -5.47 8.67
N LYS A 76 13.53 -5.07 7.90
CA LYS A 76 12.17 -5.66 7.92
C LYS A 76 11.83 -6.49 6.69
N VAL A 77 12.79 -6.68 5.80
CA VAL A 77 12.66 -7.60 4.66
C VAL A 77 13.28 -8.93 5.08
N SER A 78 12.49 -9.99 5.08
CA SER A 78 12.93 -11.34 5.44
C SER A 78 13.65 -12.03 4.28
N ALA A 79 14.30 -13.16 4.56
CA ALA A 79 14.88 -14.01 3.51
C ALA A 79 13.80 -14.53 2.56
N ASP A 80 12.63 -14.90 3.09
CA ASP A 80 11.49 -15.37 2.27
C ASP A 80 10.93 -14.27 1.38
N ASP A 81 10.89 -13.03 1.86
CA ASP A 81 10.48 -11.89 1.04
C ASP A 81 11.38 -11.70 -0.18
N LEU A 82 12.69 -11.95 -0.04
CA LEU A 82 13.67 -11.82 -1.11
C LEU A 82 13.46 -12.85 -2.24
N GLU A 83 12.77 -13.94 -1.96
CA GLU A 83 12.42 -14.99 -2.94
C GLU A 83 11.07 -14.72 -3.65
N LEU A 84 10.31 -13.69 -3.22
CA LEU A 84 9.08 -13.28 -3.90
C LEU A 84 9.38 -12.90 -5.35
N LYS A 85 8.52 -13.36 -6.25
CA LYS A 85 8.72 -13.14 -7.70
C LYS A 85 7.96 -11.92 -8.18
N GLN A 86 8.63 -11.13 -8.98
CA GLN A 86 8.03 -10.00 -9.69
C GLN A 86 6.97 -10.52 -10.65
N ARG A 87 5.80 -9.94 -10.59
CA ARG A 87 4.56 -10.42 -11.23
C ARG A 87 4.66 -10.55 -12.75
N THR A 88 5.45 -9.70 -13.41
CA THR A 88 5.55 -9.66 -14.87
C THR A 88 6.77 -10.41 -15.39
N THR A 89 7.93 -10.22 -14.74
CA THR A 89 9.21 -10.78 -15.21
C THR A 89 9.53 -12.15 -14.60
N GLY A 90 8.93 -12.49 -13.46
CA GLY A 90 9.23 -13.69 -12.70
C GLY A 90 10.57 -13.65 -11.94
N GLU A 91 11.30 -12.55 -12.02
CA GLU A 91 12.55 -12.35 -11.27
C GLU A 91 12.26 -12.24 -9.77
N THR A 92 13.19 -12.72 -8.96
CA THR A 92 13.07 -12.59 -7.51
C THR A 92 13.30 -11.14 -7.06
N MET A 93 12.76 -10.79 -5.90
CA MET A 93 13.02 -9.48 -5.29
C MET A 93 14.52 -9.25 -5.08
N ALA A 94 15.25 -10.30 -4.66
CA ALA A 94 16.70 -10.24 -4.51
C ALA A 94 17.42 -9.85 -5.81
N GLU A 95 17.04 -10.45 -6.94
CA GLU A 95 17.61 -10.12 -8.25
C GLU A 95 17.31 -8.68 -8.65
N CYS A 96 16.06 -8.24 -8.48
CA CYS A 96 15.65 -6.86 -8.76
C CYS A 96 16.37 -5.85 -7.88
N MET A 97 16.55 -6.14 -6.59
CA MET A 97 17.29 -5.27 -5.66
C MET A 97 18.77 -5.18 -6.02
N ARG A 98 19.43 -6.29 -6.41
CA ARG A 98 20.83 -6.26 -6.88
C ARG A 98 21.01 -5.39 -8.11
N LYS A 99 20.08 -5.45 -9.07
CA LYS A 99 20.14 -4.63 -10.30
C LYS A 99 20.13 -3.13 -10.01
N VAL A 100 19.52 -2.70 -8.92
CA VAL A 100 19.50 -1.30 -8.50
C VAL A 100 20.59 -0.94 -7.47
N GLY A 101 21.52 -1.87 -7.23
CA GLY A 101 22.68 -1.64 -6.38
C GLY A 101 22.46 -1.82 -4.88
N ALA A 102 21.39 -2.51 -4.48
CA ALA A 102 21.17 -2.81 -3.06
C ALA A 102 22.10 -3.93 -2.57
N ASP A 103 22.57 -3.81 -1.34
CA ASP A 103 23.30 -4.86 -0.64
C ASP A 103 22.31 -5.93 -0.13
N VAL A 104 22.04 -6.91 -0.99
CA VAL A 104 21.07 -7.97 -0.70
C VAL A 104 21.54 -8.88 0.44
N ASP A 105 22.84 -9.03 0.64
CA ASP A 105 23.38 -9.88 1.70
C ASP A 105 23.16 -9.24 3.08
N ALA A 106 23.37 -7.93 3.19
CA ALA A 106 23.02 -7.18 4.39
C ALA A 106 21.51 -7.17 4.64
N ILE A 107 20.69 -7.07 3.60
CA ILE A 107 19.22 -7.12 3.70
C ILE A 107 18.78 -8.52 4.16
N ARG A 108 19.34 -9.59 3.62
CA ARG A 108 19.04 -10.99 3.97
C ARG A 108 19.28 -11.30 5.44
N THR A 109 20.30 -10.69 6.02
CA THR A 109 20.59 -10.81 7.47
C THR A 109 19.74 -9.88 8.34
N GLN A 110 18.80 -9.16 7.74
CA GLN A 110 17.94 -8.18 8.40
C GLN A 110 18.72 -7.11 9.17
N GLN A 111 19.90 -6.77 8.66
CA GLN A 111 20.71 -5.70 9.23
C GLN A 111 19.94 -4.37 9.11
N MET A 112 19.88 -3.61 10.20
CA MET A 112 19.39 -2.25 10.18
C MET A 112 20.42 -1.36 9.48
N LEU A 113 20.13 -0.94 8.24
CA LEU A 113 21.03 -0.13 7.42
C LEU A 113 20.91 1.37 7.74
N PHE A 114 19.84 1.77 8.40
CA PHE A 114 19.58 3.15 8.75
C PHE A 114 19.02 3.27 10.19
N ASP A 115 19.70 4.00 11.03
CA ASP A 115 19.27 4.27 12.40
C ASP A 115 18.25 5.43 12.43
N ARG A 116 17.00 5.11 12.72
CA ARG A 116 15.90 6.08 12.80
C ARG A 116 16.11 7.13 13.90
N SER A 117 16.91 6.85 14.94
CA SER A 117 17.20 7.84 15.98
C SER A 117 17.98 9.05 15.46
N ARG A 118 18.61 8.91 14.30
CA ARG A 118 19.34 9.98 13.61
C ARG A 118 18.43 10.97 12.86
N VAL A 119 17.12 10.72 12.82
CA VAL A 119 16.12 11.59 12.18
C VAL A 119 15.33 12.32 13.25
N LYS A 120 15.13 13.62 13.08
CA LYS A 120 14.27 14.43 13.96
C LYS A 120 12.79 14.21 13.68
N ALA A 121 12.44 14.23 12.41
CA ALA A 121 11.07 13.98 11.92
C ALA A 121 11.12 13.51 10.46
N TYR A 122 10.12 12.73 10.06
CA TYR A 122 9.83 12.39 8.68
C TYR A 122 8.52 13.05 8.27
N LEU A 123 8.51 13.71 7.13
CA LEU A 123 7.35 14.37 6.55
C LEU A 123 7.12 13.81 5.15
N GLU A 124 5.92 13.37 4.88
CA GLU A 124 5.50 12.89 3.58
C GLU A 124 4.25 13.65 3.12
N LEU A 125 4.39 14.35 1.99
CA LEU A 125 3.22 14.81 1.25
C LEU A 125 2.78 13.66 0.34
N HIS A 126 1.52 13.31 0.43
CA HIS A 126 0.93 12.24 -0.38
C HIS A 126 -0.44 12.66 -0.90
N ILE A 127 -0.84 12.14 -2.05
CA ILE A 127 -2.21 12.30 -2.52
C ILE A 127 -3.16 11.51 -1.62
N GLU A 128 -4.42 11.92 -1.56
CA GLU A 128 -5.42 11.23 -0.73
C GLU A 128 -5.75 9.82 -1.24
N GLN A 129 -5.58 9.56 -2.51
CA GLN A 129 -6.03 8.35 -3.20
C GLN A 129 -7.54 8.12 -3.08
N GLY A 130 -8.29 9.20 -2.91
CA GLY A 130 -9.73 9.17 -2.69
C GLY A 130 -10.38 10.52 -3.01
N PRO A 131 -11.73 10.62 -2.96
CA PRO A 131 -12.47 11.80 -3.39
C PRO A 131 -12.84 12.75 -2.24
N VAL A 132 -12.52 12.45 -0.98
CA VAL A 132 -13.10 13.15 0.18
C VAL A 132 -12.60 14.58 0.28
N MET A 133 -11.32 14.82 0.08
CA MET A 133 -10.76 16.17 0.11
C MET A 133 -11.33 17.04 -1.00
N VAL A 134 -11.45 16.47 -2.21
CA VAL A 134 -12.08 17.17 -3.35
C VAL A 134 -13.53 17.48 -3.05
N ALA A 135 -14.30 16.53 -2.54
CA ALA A 135 -15.70 16.72 -2.17
C ALA A 135 -15.88 17.79 -1.07
N ARG A 136 -14.93 17.86 -0.15
CA ARG A 136 -14.91 18.88 0.94
C ARG A 136 -14.21 20.18 0.55
N LYS A 137 -13.67 20.29 -0.66
CA LYS A 137 -12.93 21.47 -1.15
C LYS A 137 -11.73 21.83 -0.26
N LEU A 138 -11.03 20.83 0.25
CA LEU A 138 -9.84 21.00 1.09
C LEU A 138 -8.58 20.86 0.23
N PRO A 139 -7.70 21.87 0.20
CA PRO A 139 -6.47 21.80 -0.59
C PRO A 139 -5.39 20.94 0.08
N LEU A 140 -5.41 20.84 1.40
CA LEU A 140 -4.44 20.10 2.20
C LEU A 140 -5.09 19.63 3.50
N ALA A 141 -4.63 18.50 4.03
CA ALA A 141 -5.01 18.01 5.34
C ALA A 141 -3.81 17.34 6.04
N VAL A 142 -3.85 17.31 7.36
CA VAL A 142 -2.90 16.54 8.16
C VAL A 142 -3.57 15.22 8.54
N VAL A 143 -2.89 14.10 8.24
CA VAL A 143 -3.39 12.77 8.57
C VAL A 143 -3.38 12.58 10.09
N SER A 144 -4.53 12.28 10.68
CA SER A 144 -4.67 12.00 12.11
C SER A 144 -4.39 10.53 12.47
N GLY A 145 -4.51 9.63 11.50
CA GLY A 145 -4.26 8.21 11.68
C GLY A 145 -4.44 7.42 10.39
N ILE A 146 -3.94 6.20 10.39
CA ILE A 146 -4.11 5.25 9.28
C ILE A 146 -5.05 4.15 9.75
N ARG A 147 -6.09 3.87 8.95
CA ARG A 147 -7.09 2.82 9.28
C ARG A 147 -6.48 1.43 9.42
N GLY A 148 -5.33 1.19 8.79
CA GLY A 148 -4.82 -0.16 8.60
C GLY A 148 -5.64 -0.95 7.58
N ASN A 149 -5.37 -2.23 7.45
CA ASN A 149 -6.19 -3.11 6.63
C ASN A 149 -6.20 -4.55 7.15
N VAL A 150 -7.29 -5.26 6.84
CA VAL A 150 -7.41 -6.72 6.96
C VAL A 150 -7.79 -7.24 5.58
N ARG A 151 -7.05 -8.21 5.08
CA ARG A 151 -7.30 -8.80 3.76
C ARG A 151 -7.62 -10.28 3.90
N HIS A 152 -8.75 -10.68 3.36
CA HIS A 152 -9.07 -12.07 3.09
C HIS A 152 -8.74 -12.34 1.62
N ASN A 153 -7.56 -12.87 1.35
CA ASN A 153 -7.06 -13.05 -0.02
C ASN A 153 -7.93 -14.01 -0.83
N ARG A 154 -8.66 -14.92 -0.17
CA ARG A 154 -9.52 -15.90 -0.82
C ARG A 154 -10.62 -16.33 0.13
N ILE A 155 -11.87 -16.16 -0.30
CA ILE A 155 -13.06 -16.75 0.30
C ILE A 155 -13.68 -17.64 -0.78
N GLN A 156 -14.00 -18.87 -0.46
CA GLN A 156 -14.59 -19.83 -1.39
C GLN A 156 -15.93 -20.30 -0.86
N CYS A 157 -16.95 -20.28 -1.73
CA CYS A 157 -18.23 -20.90 -1.49
C CYS A 157 -18.37 -22.10 -2.43
N PHE A 158 -18.72 -23.23 -1.88
CA PHE A 158 -18.94 -24.46 -2.63
C PHE A 158 -20.43 -24.74 -2.72
N GLY A 159 -20.86 -25.17 -3.88
CA GLY A 159 -22.21 -25.62 -4.15
C GLY A 159 -22.22 -26.96 -4.88
N ASP A 160 -23.39 -27.42 -5.29
CA ASP A 160 -23.55 -28.63 -6.04
C ASP A 160 -23.93 -28.33 -7.49
N ALA A 161 -23.25 -28.94 -8.46
CA ALA A 161 -23.63 -28.89 -9.87
C ALA A 161 -24.98 -29.59 -10.06
N GLN A 162 -25.96 -28.84 -10.53
CA GLN A 162 -27.34 -29.32 -10.62
C GLN A 162 -28.05 -28.75 -11.87
N HIS A 163 -29.00 -29.50 -12.42
CA HIS A 163 -29.75 -29.03 -13.57
C HIS A 163 -30.50 -27.73 -13.28
N SER A 164 -30.27 -26.73 -14.12
CA SER A 164 -30.75 -25.35 -13.90
C SER A 164 -32.26 -25.20 -13.86
N GLY A 165 -33.00 -25.99 -14.63
CA GLY A 165 -34.44 -25.88 -14.78
C GLY A 165 -35.28 -26.91 -13.99
N VAL A 166 -34.65 -27.88 -13.30
CA VAL A 166 -35.38 -29.01 -12.67
C VAL A 166 -35.28 -28.96 -11.14
N VAL A 167 -34.14 -28.58 -10.59
CA VAL A 167 -33.91 -28.63 -9.15
C VAL A 167 -34.63 -27.47 -8.45
N PRO A 168 -35.58 -27.76 -7.54
CA PRO A 168 -36.31 -26.72 -6.84
C PRO A 168 -35.41 -26.02 -5.81
N ARG A 169 -35.77 -24.78 -5.45
CA ARG A 169 -34.98 -23.92 -4.58
C ARG A 169 -34.57 -24.58 -3.25
N TRP A 170 -35.43 -25.35 -2.64
CA TRP A 170 -35.20 -25.99 -1.32
C TRP A 170 -34.21 -27.17 -1.35
N LEU A 171 -33.87 -27.68 -2.55
CA LEU A 171 -32.82 -28.68 -2.79
C LEU A 171 -31.58 -28.11 -3.47
N ARG A 172 -31.59 -26.80 -3.81
CA ARG A 172 -30.51 -26.18 -4.56
C ARG A 172 -29.45 -25.62 -3.61
N HIS A 173 -28.23 -26.08 -3.81
CA HIS A 173 -27.05 -25.57 -3.12
C HIS A 173 -26.21 -24.74 -4.11
N ASP A 174 -26.63 -23.50 -4.32
CA ASP A 174 -26.03 -22.60 -5.31
C ASP A 174 -24.97 -21.69 -4.65
N ALA A 175 -23.71 -21.86 -5.04
CA ALA A 175 -22.59 -21.09 -4.50
C ALA A 175 -22.72 -19.58 -4.75
N MET A 176 -23.33 -19.18 -5.88
CA MET A 176 -23.51 -17.75 -6.19
C MET A 176 -24.52 -17.09 -5.26
N PHE A 177 -25.60 -17.78 -4.88
CA PHE A 177 -26.52 -17.25 -3.88
C PHE A 177 -25.86 -17.10 -2.51
N ALA A 178 -24.97 -18.03 -2.13
CA ALA A 178 -24.20 -17.93 -0.88
C ALA A 178 -23.24 -16.72 -0.91
N VAL A 179 -22.55 -16.48 -2.02
CA VAL A 179 -21.68 -15.29 -2.18
C VAL A 179 -22.50 -14.00 -2.14
N ALA A 180 -23.64 -13.96 -2.82
CA ALA A 180 -24.51 -12.78 -2.83
C ALA A 180 -25.03 -12.46 -1.41
N ASP A 181 -25.49 -13.45 -0.67
CA ASP A 181 -25.96 -13.28 0.72
C ASP A 181 -24.80 -12.80 1.63
N LEU A 182 -23.61 -13.37 1.48
CA LEU A 182 -22.42 -12.92 2.21
C LEU A 182 -22.12 -11.44 1.96
N ILE A 183 -22.10 -11.02 0.70
CA ILE A 183 -21.83 -9.61 0.32
C ILE A 183 -22.90 -8.69 0.90
N MET A 184 -24.17 -9.04 0.81
CA MET A 184 -25.27 -8.27 1.35
C MET A 184 -25.21 -8.12 2.86
N ARG A 185 -24.87 -9.19 3.59
CA ARG A 185 -24.66 -9.14 5.05
C ARG A 185 -23.47 -8.30 5.44
N LEU A 186 -22.37 -8.34 4.66
CA LEU A 186 -21.21 -7.49 4.89
C LEU A 186 -21.59 -6.01 4.70
N ASP A 187 -22.35 -5.67 3.67
CA ASP A 187 -22.82 -4.30 3.43
C ASP A 187 -23.74 -3.80 4.57
N GLU A 188 -24.68 -4.63 5.01
CA GLU A 188 -25.56 -4.30 6.13
C GLU A 188 -24.78 -4.07 7.43
N HIS A 189 -23.82 -4.95 7.77
CA HIS A 189 -22.97 -4.77 8.94
C HIS A 189 -22.07 -3.55 8.82
N TRP A 190 -21.55 -3.27 7.64
CA TRP A 190 -20.76 -2.07 7.37
C TRP A 190 -21.55 -0.82 7.68
N ARG A 191 -22.80 -0.73 7.19
CA ARG A 191 -23.70 0.40 7.48
C ARG A 191 -23.92 0.57 8.97
N VAL A 192 -24.23 -0.50 9.70
CA VAL A 192 -24.42 -0.47 11.17
C VAL A 192 -23.15 0.01 11.89
N LEU A 193 -21.99 -0.41 11.48
CA LEU A 193 -20.70 0.02 12.06
C LEU A 193 -20.46 1.52 11.82
N LEU A 194 -20.75 2.01 10.60
CA LEU A 194 -20.64 3.44 10.29
C LEU A 194 -21.60 4.29 11.15
N GLU A 195 -22.85 3.84 11.36
CA GLU A 195 -23.83 4.50 12.23
C GLU A 195 -23.34 4.57 13.69
N ARG A 196 -22.53 3.61 14.12
CA ARG A 196 -21.89 3.60 15.45
C ARG A 196 -20.60 4.45 15.51
N GLY A 197 -20.24 5.12 14.43
CA GLY A 197 -19.06 5.98 14.35
C GLY A 197 -17.75 5.24 14.08
N THR A 198 -17.80 3.96 13.71
CA THR A 198 -16.60 3.19 13.30
C THR A 198 -16.15 3.64 11.91
N ASP A 199 -14.91 4.09 11.79
CA ASP A 199 -14.33 4.45 10.49
C ASP A 199 -13.79 3.19 9.78
N LEU A 200 -14.60 2.65 8.88
CA LEU A 200 -14.34 1.40 8.17
C LEU A 200 -14.69 1.53 6.69
N VAL A 201 -13.89 0.90 5.84
CA VAL A 201 -14.18 0.71 4.41
C VAL A 201 -14.11 -0.78 4.09
N VAL A 202 -15.12 -1.30 3.36
CA VAL A 202 -15.19 -2.70 2.93
C VAL A 202 -15.21 -2.76 1.41
N THR A 203 -14.46 -3.69 0.82
CA THR A 203 -14.44 -3.89 -0.64
C THR A 203 -14.38 -5.39 -0.96
N ALA A 204 -15.30 -5.86 -1.79
CA ALA A 204 -15.18 -7.13 -2.50
C ALA A 204 -14.50 -6.85 -3.86
N GLY A 205 -13.18 -6.97 -3.91
CA GLY A 205 -12.39 -6.50 -5.06
C GLY A 205 -12.54 -7.37 -6.31
N VAL A 206 -12.62 -8.69 -6.14
CA VAL A 206 -12.81 -9.65 -7.25
C VAL A 206 -13.79 -10.72 -6.83
N VAL A 207 -14.80 -10.96 -7.67
CA VAL A 207 -15.73 -12.08 -7.52
C VAL A 207 -15.73 -12.86 -8.84
N SER A 208 -15.54 -14.15 -8.78
CA SER A 208 -15.55 -15.00 -9.95
C SER A 208 -16.15 -16.37 -9.63
N THR A 209 -16.75 -16.98 -10.63
CA THR A 209 -17.11 -18.40 -10.61
C THR A 209 -16.01 -19.23 -11.25
N ASP A 210 -16.03 -20.55 -11.06
CA ASP A 210 -15.16 -21.45 -11.80
C ASP A 210 -15.60 -21.48 -13.28
N PRO A 211 -14.73 -21.09 -14.23
CA PRO A 211 -15.10 -21.09 -15.65
C PRO A 211 -15.24 -22.49 -16.25
N ALA A 212 -14.80 -23.52 -15.55
CA ALA A 212 -14.96 -24.90 -16.00
C ALA A 212 -16.35 -25.47 -15.67
N GLU A 213 -17.06 -24.85 -14.73
CA GLU A 213 -18.38 -25.26 -14.31
C GLU A 213 -19.46 -24.54 -15.15
N HIS A 214 -20.45 -25.29 -15.56
CA HIS A 214 -21.65 -24.77 -16.22
C HIS A 214 -22.88 -25.49 -15.71
N SER A 215 -24.01 -24.83 -15.72
CA SER A 215 -25.32 -25.38 -15.36
C SER A 215 -26.02 -26.02 -16.57
#